data_614f3a26dc327c5a3c550225a5f4d306
#
_entry.id   614f3a26dc327c5a3c550225a5f4d306
#
_cell.length_a   1.000
_cell.length_b   1.000
_cell.length_c   1.000
_cell.angle_alpha   90.00
_cell.angle_beta   90.00
_cell.angle_gamma   90.00
#
_symmetry.space_group_name_H-M   'P 1'
#
loop_
_entity.id
_entity.type
_entity.pdbx_description
1 polymer ?
#
loop_
_entity_poly.entity_id
_entity_poly.type
_entity_poly.pdbx_seq_one_letter_code
_entity_poly.pdbx_strand_id
1 'polypeptide(L)'
;NQGLELTRIGRDLARLPIDPRLGRMLIAGHESGCASEILVIVAALSIQDVRERPLEHQEAADTAHARFADPHSDFLTYLNLWRYLHVQQRDLSGSAFRRMCRAEFIHYLRFREWRDIAHQLRDMARSIGINTEPLGMPSAGDVVEQASRTGIADAAAKAAVAFTRSTSAVDTDDIHRSILVGLLSSLGAWDPATRDYTGSRGTHFTIWPGSGITGHPDWVMTAELVETSRLFARTVARIRPEWVEPLAKDLLN
;
A
#
# COMPACT_ATOMS: atom_id res chain seq x y z
N ASN A 1 -39.67 -17.22 -2.96
CA ASN A 1 -38.59 -16.39 -3.49
C ASN A 1 -38.31 -15.26 -2.49
N GLN A 2 -37.51 -15.53 -1.47
CA GLN A 2 -36.88 -14.45 -0.71
C GLN A 2 -35.79 -13.88 -1.63
N GLY A 3 -36.10 -12.73 -2.24
CA GLY A 3 -35.08 -12.01 -3.04
C GLY A 3 -33.93 -11.63 -2.14
N LEU A 4 -32.75 -12.03 -2.50
CA LEU A 4 -31.49 -11.55 -1.87
C LEU A 4 -31.40 -10.04 -2.11
N GLU A 5 -31.71 -9.25 -1.08
CA GLU A 5 -31.50 -7.81 -1.14
C GLU A 5 -30.04 -7.50 -0.80
N LEU A 6 -29.42 -6.66 -1.64
CA LEU A 6 -28.08 -6.18 -1.35
C LEU A 6 -28.08 -5.30 -0.09
N THR A 7 -27.13 -5.53 0.80
CA THR A 7 -26.86 -4.62 1.91
C THR A 7 -26.47 -3.23 1.38
N ARG A 8 -26.47 -2.20 2.24
CA ARG A 8 -26.00 -0.86 1.85
C ARG A 8 -24.59 -0.94 1.24
N ILE A 9 -23.68 -1.62 1.91
CA ILE A 9 -22.31 -1.85 1.44
C ILE A 9 -22.28 -2.58 0.08
N GLY A 10 -23.13 -3.62 -0.08
CA GLY A 10 -23.23 -4.34 -1.35
C GLY A 10 -23.69 -3.47 -2.52
N ARG A 11 -24.63 -2.53 -2.27
CA ARG A 11 -25.05 -1.56 -3.29
C ARG A 11 -23.96 -0.58 -3.67
N ASP A 12 -23.20 -0.11 -2.70
CA ASP A 12 -22.09 0.82 -2.93
C ASP A 12 -20.95 0.13 -3.69
N LEU A 13 -20.62 -1.11 -3.31
CA LEU A 13 -19.63 -1.94 -4.02
C LEU A 13 -20.03 -2.21 -5.48
N ALA A 14 -21.30 -2.46 -5.76
CA ALA A 14 -21.78 -2.72 -7.11
C ALA A 14 -21.64 -1.52 -8.07
N ARG A 15 -21.43 -0.32 -7.54
CA ARG A 15 -21.18 0.91 -8.30
C ARG A 15 -19.70 1.15 -8.61
N LEU A 16 -18.79 0.44 -7.92
CA LEU A 16 -17.36 0.58 -8.11
C LEU A 16 -16.88 -0.51 -9.08
N PRO A 17 -16.35 -0.17 -10.26
CA PRO A 17 -15.82 -1.15 -11.21
C PRO A 17 -14.40 -1.61 -10.80
N ILE A 18 -14.25 -2.05 -9.57
CA ILE A 18 -13.03 -2.60 -8.98
C ILE A 18 -13.33 -3.92 -8.27
N ASP A 19 -12.29 -4.66 -7.94
CA ASP A 19 -12.41 -5.86 -7.10
C ASP A 19 -13.20 -5.52 -5.82
N PRO A 20 -14.24 -6.27 -5.46
CA PRO A 20 -15.04 -6.02 -4.27
C PRO A 20 -14.24 -5.92 -2.98
N ARG A 21 -13.11 -6.64 -2.86
CA ARG A 21 -12.21 -6.55 -1.71
C ARG A 21 -11.60 -5.16 -1.59
N LEU A 22 -11.15 -4.59 -2.72
CA LEU A 22 -10.59 -3.24 -2.79
C LEU A 22 -11.66 -2.18 -2.50
N GLY A 23 -12.87 -2.37 -3.01
CA GLY A 23 -14.01 -1.51 -2.70
C GLY A 23 -14.34 -1.51 -1.20
N ARG A 24 -14.31 -2.66 -0.54
CA ARG A 24 -14.50 -2.75 0.91
C ARG A 24 -13.44 -2.00 1.70
N MET A 25 -12.17 -2.09 1.28
CA MET A 25 -11.09 -1.31 1.89
C MET A 25 -11.38 0.20 1.83
N LEU A 26 -11.84 0.68 0.67
CA LEU A 26 -12.14 2.10 0.47
C LEU A 26 -13.30 2.58 1.35
N ILE A 27 -14.37 1.78 1.47
CA ILE A 27 -15.50 2.07 2.34
C ILE A 27 -15.04 2.11 3.81
N ALA A 28 -14.29 1.10 4.26
CA ALA A 28 -13.75 1.05 5.62
C ALA A 28 -12.80 2.23 5.90
N GLY A 29 -11.99 2.62 4.93
CA GLY A 29 -11.12 3.79 5.01
C GLY A 29 -11.92 5.10 5.14
N HIS A 30 -13.08 5.19 4.51
CA HIS A 30 -13.97 6.33 4.67
C HIS A 30 -14.56 6.39 6.09
N GLU A 31 -15.02 5.27 6.61
CA GLU A 31 -15.57 5.16 7.95
C GLU A 31 -14.53 5.45 9.04
N SER A 32 -13.26 5.15 8.78
CA SER A 32 -12.13 5.39 9.68
C SER A 32 -11.40 6.72 9.44
N GLY A 33 -11.86 7.55 8.49
CA GLY A 33 -11.26 8.86 8.20
C GLY A 33 -9.94 8.81 7.42
N CYS A 34 -9.57 7.65 6.83
CA CYS A 34 -8.34 7.45 6.05
C CYS A 34 -8.59 7.14 4.56
N ALA A 35 -9.72 7.58 4.03
CA ALA A 35 -10.12 7.27 2.66
C ALA A 35 -9.10 7.72 1.60
N SER A 36 -8.39 8.81 1.82
CA SER A 36 -7.38 9.33 0.88
C SER A 36 -6.16 8.42 0.80
N GLU A 37 -5.68 7.93 1.93
CA GLU A 37 -4.58 6.96 2.03
C GLU A 37 -4.99 5.63 1.40
N ILE A 38 -6.14 5.12 1.77
CA ILE A 38 -6.66 3.85 1.24
C ILE A 38 -6.87 3.94 -0.28
N LEU A 39 -7.37 5.06 -0.81
CA LEU A 39 -7.54 5.24 -2.24
C LEU A 39 -6.22 5.11 -3.01
N VAL A 40 -5.15 5.70 -2.51
CA VAL A 40 -3.82 5.60 -3.13
C VAL A 40 -3.30 4.16 -3.07
N ILE A 41 -3.50 3.48 -1.95
CA ILE A 41 -3.09 2.07 -1.76
C ILE A 41 -3.91 1.16 -2.70
N VAL A 42 -5.23 1.31 -2.75
CA VAL A 42 -6.12 0.53 -3.62
C VAL A 42 -5.75 0.72 -5.09
N ALA A 43 -5.44 1.94 -5.51
CA ALA A 43 -4.95 2.21 -6.85
C ALA A 43 -3.62 1.48 -7.14
N ALA A 44 -2.69 1.44 -6.18
CA ALA A 44 -1.44 0.69 -6.31
C ALA A 44 -1.68 -0.82 -6.45
N LEU A 45 -2.63 -1.37 -5.67
CA LEU A 45 -2.98 -2.79 -5.73
C LEU A 45 -3.74 -3.19 -7.02
N SER A 46 -4.24 -2.22 -7.78
CA SER A 46 -4.97 -2.45 -9.03
C SER A 46 -4.07 -2.52 -10.26
N ILE A 47 -2.78 -2.25 -10.12
CA ILE A 47 -1.79 -2.25 -11.19
C ILE A 47 -0.62 -3.15 -10.86
N GLN A 48 0.25 -3.38 -11.85
CA GLN A 48 1.55 -3.98 -11.60
C GLN A 48 2.43 -2.99 -10.81
N ASP A 49 3.18 -3.48 -9.81
CA ASP A 49 4.07 -2.66 -8.99
C ASP A 49 4.95 -1.75 -9.86
N VAL A 50 5.02 -0.49 -9.48
CA VAL A 50 5.83 0.51 -10.17
C VAL A 50 7.33 0.29 -9.96
N ARG A 51 7.71 -0.43 -8.92
CA ARG A 51 9.10 -0.80 -8.64
C ARG A 51 9.49 -1.98 -9.53
N GLU A 52 10.63 -1.87 -10.19
CA GLU A 52 11.23 -2.94 -10.99
C GLU A 52 12.40 -3.56 -10.22
N ARG A 53 12.55 -4.87 -10.31
CA ARG A 53 13.64 -5.61 -9.68
C ARG A 53 14.26 -6.57 -10.71
N PRO A 54 15.00 -6.03 -11.72
CA PRO A 54 15.61 -6.84 -12.75
C PRO A 54 16.61 -7.86 -12.16
N LEU A 55 16.64 -9.06 -12.72
CA LEU A 55 17.52 -10.13 -12.21
C LEU A 55 18.98 -9.73 -12.15
N GLU A 56 19.44 -8.94 -13.13
CA GLU A 56 20.83 -8.49 -13.25
C GLU A 56 21.18 -7.31 -12.32
N HIS A 57 20.18 -6.66 -11.70
CA HIS A 57 20.34 -5.45 -10.89
C HIS A 57 19.57 -5.50 -9.57
N GLN A 58 19.34 -6.68 -9.02
CA GLN A 58 18.49 -6.85 -7.82
C GLN A 58 18.99 -6.03 -6.63
N GLU A 59 20.28 -6.12 -6.34
CA GLU A 59 20.87 -5.41 -5.20
C GLU A 59 20.78 -3.88 -5.35
N ALA A 60 21.04 -3.37 -6.56
CA ALA A 60 20.93 -1.95 -6.84
C ALA A 60 19.46 -1.46 -6.74
N ALA A 61 18.51 -2.25 -7.23
CA ALA A 61 17.09 -1.96 -7.12
C ALA A 61 16.63 -2.00 -5.65
N ASP A 62 17.02 -3.01 -4.89
CA ASP A 62 16.70 -3.14 -3.48
C ASP A 62 17.25 -1.95 -2.67
N THR A 63 18.48 -1.54 -2.95
CA THR A 63 19.10 -0.35 -2.34
C THR A 63 18.34 0.93 -2.67
N ALA A 64 17.95 1.11 -3.94
CA ALA A 64 17.17 2.28 -4.35
C ALA A 64 15.80 2.32 -3.67
N HIS A 65 15.14 1.18 -3.52
CA HIS A 65 13.79 1.10 -2.96
C HIS A 65 13.77 1.11 -1.42
N ALA A 66 14.84 0.68 -0.75
CA ALA A 66 14.93 0.70 0.71
C ALA A 66 14.72 2.10 1.31
N ARG A 67 14.96 3.17 0.54
CA ARG A 67 14.81 4.57 1.00
C ARG A 67 13.38 4.95 1.39
N PHE A 68 12.37 4.30 0.83
CA PHE A 68 10.95 4.54 1.15
C PHE A 68 10.30 3.39 1.89
N ALA A 69 11.04 2.34 2.20
CA ALA A 69 10.51 1.18 2.88
C ALA A 69 10.02 1.54 4.30
N ASP A 70 8.85 1.05 4.64
CA ASP A 70 8.39 1.00 6.01
C ASP A 70 8.68 -0.39 6.59
N PRO A 71 9.30 -0.49 7.78
CA PRO A 71 9.74 -1.77 8.34
C PRO A 71 8.59 -2.68 8.79
N HIS A 72 7.36 -2.19 8.81
CA HIS A 72 6.19 -2.91 9.30
C HIS A 72 5.08 -3.05 8.26
N SER A 73 5.17 -2.32 7.12
CA SER A 73 4.08 -2.27 6.14
C SER A 73 4.53 -1.89 4.74
N ASP A 74 4.38 -2.81 3.81
CA ASP A 74 4.54 -2.50 2.38
C ASP A 74 3.43 -1.55 1.87
N PHE A 75 2.27 -1.51 2.53
CA PHE A 75 1.20 -0.56 2.19
C PHE A 75 1.59 0.88 2.53
N LEU A 76 2.26 1.11 3.66
CA LEU A 76 2.83 2.42 4.00
C LEU A 76 4.00 2.77 3.08
N THR A 77 4.76 1.79 2.62
CA THR A 77 5.79 1.97 1.59
C THR A 77 5.19 2.56 0.30
N TYR A 78 3.98 2.15 -0.12
CA TYR A 78 3.30 2.78 -1.26
C TYR A 78 2.98 4.25 -1.01
N LEU A 79 2.53 4.63 0.19
CA LEU A 79 2.29 6.04 0.52
C LEU A 79 3.57 6.87 0.48
N ASN A 80 4.68 6.32 1.01
CA ASN A 80 5.99 6.95 0.96
C ASN A 80 6.45 7.16 -0.48
N LEU A 81 6.33 6.12 -1.30
CA LEU A 81 6.70 6.14 -2.71
C LEU A 81 5.83 7.12 -3.52
N TRP A 82 4.52 7.13 -3.28
CA TRP A 82 3.60 8.09 -3.89
C TRP A 82 4.03 9.53 -3.62
N ARG A 83 4.29 9.87 -2.37
CA ARG A 83 4.74 11.20 -1.96
C ARG A 83 6.08 11.56 -2.59
N TYR A 84 7.03 10.64 -2.54
CA TYR A 84 8.34 10.82 -3.15
C TYR A 84 8.25 11.13 -4.65
N LEU A 85 7.52 10.32 -5.40
CA LEU A 85 7.39 10.49 -6.84
C LEU A 85 6.68 11.80 -7.21
N HIS A 86 5.71 12.25 -6.41
CA HIS A 86 5.05 13.54 -6.63
C HIS A 86 5.96 14.73 -6.30
N VAL A 87 6.76 14.65 -5.24
CA VAL A 87 7.79 15.66 -4.94
C VAL A 87 8.79 15.75 -6.09
N GLN A 88 9.31 14.62 -6.55
CA GLN A 88 10.26 14.59 -7.66
C GLN A 88 9.65 15.11 -8.98
N GLN A 89 8.40 14.77 -9.24
CA GLN A 89 7.69 15.25 -10.42
C GLN A 89 7.42 16.76 -10.39
N ARG A 90 7.20 17.32 -9.20
CA ARG A 90 7.06 18.78 -9.00
C ARG A 90 8.38 19.50 -9.24
N ASP A 91 9.49 18.95 -8.77
CA ASP A 91 10.77 19.64 -8.67
C ASP A 91 11.68 19.40 -9.90
N LEU A 92 11.40 18.38 -10.72
CA LEU A 92 12.17 18.03 -11.91
C LEU A 92 11.43 18.33 -13.21
N SER A 93 12.19 18.64 -14.27
CA SER A 93 11.61 18.64 -15.61
C SER A 93 11.14 17.24 -16.01
N GLY A 94 10.18 17.14 -16.93
CA GLY A 94 9.64 15.85 -17.35
C GLY A 94 10.69 14.87 -17.90
N SER A 95 11.74 15.37 -18.56
CA SER A 95 12.87 14.54 -19.03
C SER A 95 13.77 14.09 -17.88
N ALA A 96 14.04 14.98 -16.91
CA ALA A 96 14.83 14.65 -15.73
C ALA A 96 14.10 13.63 -14.85
N PHE A 97 12.79 13.80 -14.64
CA PHE A 97 11.97 12.85 -13.91
C PHE A 97 11.98 11.44 -14.52
N ARG A 98 11.84 11.32 -15.86
CA ARG A 98 11.94 10.02 -16.53
C ARG A 98 13.33 9.39 -16.41
N ARG A 99 14.40 10.20 -16.44
CA ARG A 99 15.76 9.68 -16.21
C ARG A 99 15.94 9.18 -14.78
N MET A 100 15.44 9.93 -13.79
CA MET A 100 15.43 9.54 -12.38
C MET A 100 14.67 8.22 -12.20
N CYS A 101 13.45 8.10 -12.72
CA CYS A 101 12.67 6.85 -12.63
C CYS A 101 13.49 5.66 -13.14
N ARG A 102 14.14 5.78 -14.29
CA ARG A 102 14.97 4.71 -14.85
C ARG A 102 16.18 4.38 -13.96
N ALA A 103 16.86 5.40 -13.44
CA ALA A 103 18.03 5.22 -12.57
C ALA A 103 17.67 4.56 -11.22
N GLU A 104 16.43 4.72 -10.77
CA GLU A 104 15.94 4.22 -9.49
C GLU A 104 15.03 2.99 -9.63
N PHE A 105 15.03 2.36 -10.79
CA PHE A 105 14.22 1.17 -11.07
C PHE A 105 12.72 1.39 -10.81
N ILE A 106 12.21 2.56 -11.20
CA ILE A 106 10.79 2.91 -11.19
C ILE A 106 10.25 2.94 -12.62
N HIS A 107 9.20 2.18 -12.86
CA HIS A 107 8.54 2.14 -14.17
C HIS A 107 7.65 3.37 -14.36
N TYR A 108 8.11 4.33 -15.14
CA TYR A 108 7.44 5.62 -15.35
C TYR A 108 5.98 5.49 -15.86
N LEU A 109 5.72 4.57 -16.79
CA LEU A 109 4.35 4.39 -17.32
C LEU A 109 3.40 3.80 -16.29
N ARG A 110 3.87 2.86 -15.46
CA ARG A 110 3.06 2.33 -14.34
C ARG A 110 2.79 3.41 -13.29
N PHE A 111 3.73 4.31 -13.03
CA PHE A 111 3.46 5.45 -12.16
C PHE A 111 2.37 6.38 -12.73
N ARG A 112 2.37 6.62 -14.05
CA ARG A 112 1.27 7.34 -14.69
C ARG A 112 -0.05 6.62 -14.54
N GLU A 113 -0.08 5.32 -14.82
CA GLU A 113 -1.25 4.46 -14.64
C GLU A 113 -1.78 4.52 -13.21
N TRP A 114 -0.88 4.42 -12.21
CA TRP A 114 -1.24 4.57 -10.79
C TRP A 114 -1.98 5.88 -10.51
N ARG A 115 -1.46 7.00 -11.00
CA ARG A 115 -2.11 8.32 -10.85
C ARG A 115 -3.46 8.38 -11.54
N ASP A 116 -3.54 7.86 -12.74
CA ASP A 116 -4.77 7.88 -13.54
C ASP A 116 -5.86 7.03 -12.86
N ILE A 117 -5.52 5.85 -12.34
CA ILE A 117 -6.45 5.01 -11.56
C ILE A 117 -6.85 5.69 -10.25
N ALA A 118 -5.90 6.28 -9.52
CA ALA A 118 -6.24 7.02 -8.29
C ALA A 118 -7.20 8.18 -8.57
N HIS A 119 -7.07 8.83 -9.71
CA HIS A 119 -7.99 9.90 -10.14
C HIS A 119 -9.39 9.36 -10.44
N GLN A 120 -9.47 8.29 -11.23
CA GLN A 120 -10.73 7.63 -11.56
C GLN A 120 -11.45 7.10 -10.30
N LEU A 121 -10.71 6.46 -9.39
CA LEU A 121 -11.27 5.98 -8.12
C LEU A 121 -11.80 7.11 -7.26
N ARG A 122 -11.15 8.27 -7.25
CA ARG A 122 -11.64 9.45 -6.52
C ARG A 122 -12.98 9.93 -7.04
N ASP A 123 -13.13 10.02 -8.35
CA ASP A 123 -14.38 10.45 -8.99
C ASP A 123 -15.50 9.44 -8.71
N MET A 124 -15.20 8.13 -8.78
CA MET A 124 -16.17 7.08 -8.46
C MET A 124 -16.55 7.08 -6.97
N ALA A 125 -15.57 7.20 -6.06
CA ALA A 125 -15.81 7.28 -4.62
C ALA A 125 -16.74 8.45 -4.27
N ARG A 126 -16.53 9.60 -4.92
CA ARG A 126 -17.41 10.77 -4.76
C ARG A 126 -18.84 10.48 -5.19
N SER A 127 -19.06 9.66 -6.22
CA SER A 127 -20.42 9.31 -6.69
C SER A 127 -21.23 8.47 -5.69
N ILE A 128 -20.55 7.83 -4.73
CA ILE A 128 -21.15 7.05 -3.64
C ILE A 128 -21.06 7.76 -2.28
N GLY A 129 -20.69 9.06 -2.28
CA GLY A 129 -20.62 9.88 -1.07
C GLY A 129 -19.31 9.80 -0.29
N ILE A 130 -18.29 9.12 -0.82
CA ILE A 130 -16.95 9.06 -0.23
C ILE A 130 -16.13 10.22 -0.76
N ASN A 131 -15.95 11.25 0.05
CA ASN A 131 -15.08 12.37 -0.29
C ASN A 131 -13.64 12.06 0.12
N THR A 132 -12.73 12.21 -0.83
CA THR A 132 -11.29 12.08 -0.62
C THR A 132 -10.59 13.35 -1.10
N GLU A 133 -9.71 13.87 -0.25
CA GLU A 133 -8.82 14.96 -0.65
C GLU A 133 -7.55 14.40 -1.29
N PRO A 134 -6.85 15.20 -2.12
CA PRO A 134 -5.52 14.82 -2.55
C PRO A 134 -4.63 14.55 -1.33
N LEU A 135 -3.87 13.45 -1.40
CA LEU A 135 -2.98 13.09 -0.31
C LEU A 135 -1.94 14.19 -0.08
N GLY A 136 -1.79 14.63 1.16
CA GLY A 136 -0.83 15.67 1.54
C GLY A 136 0.60 15.30 1.10
N MET A 137 1.37 16.30 0.68
CA MET A 137 2.73 16.16 0.15
C MET A 137 3.72 16.95 1.00
N PRO A 138 4.96 16.47 1.16
CA PRO A 138 6.03 17.26 1.76
C PRO A 138 6.21 18.58 1.00
N SER A 139 6.36 19.65 1.75
CA SER A 139 6.73 20.96 1.19
C SER A 139 8.19 21.00 0.76
N ALA A 140 8.57 22.02 0.02
CA ALA A 140 9.98 22.26 -0.29
C ALA A 140 10.80 22.48 0.99
N GLY A 141 10.21 23.10 2.04
CA GLY A 141 10.83 23.29 3.34
C GLY A 141 11.15 21.96 4.03
N ASP A 142 10.23 21.01 4.01
CA ASP A 142 10.46 19.66 4.58
C ASP A 142 11.61 18.95 3.89
N VAL A 143 11.71 19.07 2.56
CA VAL A 143 12.82 18.48 1.78
C VAL A 143 14.16 19.14 2.15
N VAL A 144 14.19 20.48 2.27
CA VAL A 144 15.39 21.20 2.66
C VAL A 144 15.84 20.84 4.07
N GLU A 145 14.92 20.71 5.01
CA GLU A 145 15.22 20.28 6.38
C GLU A 145 15.86 18.88 6.39
N GLN A 146 15.31 17.94 5.61
CA GLN A 146 15.91 16.60 5.48
C GLN A 146 17.26 16.63 4.77
N ALA A 147 17.44 17.51 3.77
CA ALA A 147 18.72 17.64 3.05
C ALA A 147 19.85 18.05 4.00
N SER A 148 19.58 18.92 4.97
CA SER A 148 20.55 19.33 5.98
C SER A 148 20.95 18.20 6.95
N ARG A 149 20.07 17.21 7.14
CA ARG A 149 20.28 16.08 8.04
C ARG A 149 20.92 14.86 7.37
N THR A 150 20.59 14.60 6.11
CA THR A 150 20.90 13.33 5.43
C THR A 150 21.63 13.48 4.08
N GLY A 151 21.87 14.72 3.65
CA GLY A 151 22.38 15.02 2.31
C GLY A 151 21.26 15.13 1.25
N ILE A 152 21.59 15.78 0.14
CA ILE A 152 20.60 16.15 -0.89
C ILE A 152 20.02 14.92 -1.60
N ALA A 153 20.81 13.87 -1.83
CA ALA A 153 20.40 12.71 -2.63
C ALA A 153 19.17 11.99 -2.06
N ASP A 154 19.07 11.90 -0.73
CA ASP A 154 17.99 11.17 -0.04
C ASP A 154 16.93 12.08 0.60
N ALA A 155 17.10 13.38 0.49
CA ALA A 155 16.25 14.34 1.21
C ALA A 155 14.76 14.19 0.88
N ALA A 156 14.42 14.04 -0.40
CA ALA A 156 13.03 13.88 -0.83
C ALA A 156 12.41 12.56 -0.34
N ALA A 157 13.17 11.46 -0.36
CA ALA A 157 12.72 10.18 0.16
C ALA A 157 12.52 10.23 1.67
N LYS A 158 13.47 10.81 2.41
CA LYS A 158 13.37 11.00 3.86
C LYS A 158 12.21 11.93 4.25
N ALA A 159 11.99 13.00 3.49
CA ALA A 159 10.84 13.89 3.70
C ALA A 159 9.51 13.15 3.48
N ALA A 160 9.40 12.33 2.44
CA ALA A 160 8.20 11.53 2.18
C ALA A 160 7.91 10.55 3.33
N VAL A 161 8.93 9.84 3.82
CA VAL A 161 8.79 8.89 4.93
C VAL A 161 8.43 9.62 6.23
N ALA A 162 9.11 10.72 6.54
CA ALA A 162 8.83 11.53 7.72
C ALA A 162 7.41 12.10 7.68
N PHE A 163 6.97 12.58 6.51
CA PHE A 163 5.63 13.10 6.31
C PHE A 163 4.56 12.03 6.53
N THR A 164 4.74 10.81 6.03
CA THR A 164 3.81 9.70 6.28
C THR A 164 3.67 9.41 7.78
N ARG A 165 4.74 9.53 8.55
CA ARG A 165 4.73 9.26 10.00
C ARG A 165 4.21 10.41 10.85
N SER A 166 4.44 11.65 10.44
CA SER A 166 4.18 12.84 11.27
C SER A 166 2.87 13.56 10.95
N THR A 167 2.43 13.51 9.71
CA THR A 167 1.24 14.26 9.24
C THR A 167 -0.02 13.41 9.19
N SER A 168 0.10 12.15 9.56
CA SER A 168 -1.05 11.30 9.74
C SER A 168 -1.87 11.82 10.92
N ALA A 169 -2.79 12.75 10.65
CA ALA A 169 -3.99 12.88 11.50
C ALA A 169 -4.76 11.55 11.57
N VAL A 170 -4.34 10.60 10.74
CA VAL A 170 -4.86 9.24 10.59
C VAL A 170 -3.87 8.30 11.27
N ASP A 171 -4.38 7.52 12.21
CA ASP A 171 -3.62 6.44 12.84
C ASP A 171 -3.25 5.38 11.78
N THR A 172 -2.00 4.97 11.72
CA THR A 172 -1.55 3.89 10.83
C THR A 172 -2.29 2.58 11.10
N ASP A 173 -2.76 2.37 12.33
CA ASP A 173 -3.60 1.23 12.70
C ASP A 173 -4.96 1.29 12.00
N ASP A 174 -5.55 2.48 11.79
CA ASP A 174 -6.80 2.64 11.04
C ASP A 174 -6.62 2.34 9.56
N ILE A 175 -5.49 2.72 8.97
CA ILE A 175 -5.13 2.33 7.61
C ILE A 175 -5.06 0.80 7.51
N HIS A 176 -4.34 0.14 8.41
CA HIS A 176 -4.17 -1.30 8.38
C HIS A 176 -5.49 -2.05 8.63
N ARG A 177 -6.32 -1.59 9.58
CA ARG A 177 -7.65 -2.17 9.81
C ARG A 177 -8.56 -2.05 8.59
N SER A 178 -8.52 -0.90 7.90
CA SER A 178 -9.28 -0.69 6.68
C SER A 178 -8.84 -1.62 5.54
N ILE A 179 -7.55 -1.88 5.41
CA ILE A 179 -7.00 -2.83 4.43
C ILE A 179 -7.38 -4.26 4.82
N LEU A 180 -7.28 -4.61 6.10
CA LEU A 180 -7.55 -5.94 6.64
C LEU A 180 -8.96 -6.43 6.30
N VAL A 181 -9.96 -5.54 6.28
CA VAL A 181 -11.36 -5.86 5.89
C VAL A 181 -11.43 -6.56 4.52
N GLY A 182 -10.58 -6.19 3.59
CA GLY A 182 -10.49 -6.81 2.26
C GLY A 182 -9.55 -8.02 2.19
N LEU A 183 -8.74 -8.29 3.23
CA LEU A 183 -7.69 -9.30 3.21
C LEU A 183 -7.83 -10.38 4.29
N LEU A 184 -9.00 -10.52 4.93
CA LEU A 184 -9.22 -11.50 6.01
C LEU A 184 -8.96 -12.95 5.61
N SER A 185 -9.04 -13.29 4.33
CA SER A 185 -8.69 -14.61 3.82
C SER A 185 -7.19 -14.80 3.54
N SER A 186 -6.41 -13.73 3.66
CA SER A 186 -4.99 -13.68 3.24
C SER A 186 -4.08 -13.31 4.41
N LEU A 187 -4.30 -13.99 5.53
CA LEU A 187 -3.53 -13.84 6.77
C LEU A 187 -2.51 -14.96 6.88
N GLY A 188 -1.44 -14.71 7.62
CA GLY A 188 -0.45 -15.73 7.99
C GLY A 188 0.06 -15.53 9.41
N ALA A 189 0.23 -16.64 10.12
CA ALA A 189 0.88 -16.70 11.41
C ALA A 189 2.30 -17.26 11.25
N TRP A 190 3.28 -16.64 11.89
CA TRP A 190 4.66 -17.10 11.86
C TRP A 190 4.81 -18.44 12.59
N ASP A 191 5.41 -19.40 11.92
CA ASP A 191 5.80 -20.69 12.53
C ASP A 191 7.33 -20.75 12.65
N PRO A 192 7.88 -20.67 13.86
CA PRO A 192 9.33 -20.75 14.07
C PRO A 192 9.91 -22.14 13.76
N ALA A 193 9.09 -23.22 13.76
CA ALA A 193 9.55 -24.57 13.47
C ALA A 193 9.83 -24.76 11.98
N THR A 194 8.95 -24.27 11.11
CA THR A 194 9.10 -24.34 9.65
C THR A 194 9.81 -23.13 9.08
N ARG A 195 9.91 -22.03 9.86
CA ARG A 195 10.49 -20.73 9.48
C ARG A 195 9.79 -20.12 8.26
N ASP A 196 8.47 -20.23 8.24
CA ASP A 196 7.57 -19.63 7.25
C ASP A 196 6.27 -19.19 7.92
N TYR A 197 5.31 -18.72 7.12
CA TYR A 197 3.99 -18.33 7.59
C TYR A 197 2.96 -19.37 7.21
N THR A 198 2.15 -19.78 8.19
CA THR A 198 1.00 -20.63 7.95
C THR A 198 -0.24 -19.76 7.74
N GLY A 199 -0.80 -19.84 6.55
CA GLY A 199 -2.02 -19.15 6.16
C GLY A 199 -3.26 -20.02 6.25
N SER A 200 -4.35 -19.54 5.66
CA SER A 200 -5.62 -20.27 5.60
C SER A 200 -5.46 -21.62 4.91
N ARG A 201 -6.22 -22.62 5.35
CA ARG A 201 -6.24 -23.99 4.79
C ARG A 201 -4.86 -24.69 4.83
N GLY A 202 -4.00 -24.32 5.75
CA GLY A 202 -2.66 -24.92 5.89
C GLY A 202 -1.70 -24.51 4.75
N THR A 203 -1.95 -23.41 4.08
CA THR A 203 -1.04 -22.86 3.08
C THR A 203 0.21 -22.30 3.75
N HIS A 204 1.39 -22.66 3.25
CA HIS A 204 2.67 -22.15 3.74
C HIS A 204 3.28 -21.18 2.75
N PHE A 205 3.77 -20.03 3.24
CA PHE A 205 4.39 -19.01 2.40
C PHE A 205 5.51 -18.26 3.12
N THR A 206 6.37 -17.63 2.35
CA THR A 206 7.41 -16.72 2.87
C THR A 206 7.19 -15.31 2.34
N ILE A 207 7.65 -14.29 3.08
CA ILE A 207 7.60 -12.92 2.59
C ILE A 207 8.55 -12.76 1.42
N TRP A 208 8.11 -12.03 0.39
CA TRP A 208 8.92 -11.72 -0.79
C TRP A 208 10.18 -10.95 -0.41
N PRO A 209 11.38 -11.30 -0.96
CA PRO A 209 12.64 -10.63 -0.60
C PRO A 209 12.70 -9.12 -0.88
N GLY A 210 11.86 -8.61 -1.77
CA GLY A 210 11.75 -7.17 -2.05
C GLY A 210 10.76 -6.43 -1.15
N SER A 211 10.18 -7.08 -0.13
CA SER A 211 9.36 -6.44 0.90
C SER A 211 10.23 -5.60 1.83
N GLY A 212 9.67 -4.49 2.34
CA GLY A 212 10.31 -3.66 3.36
C GLY A 212 10.22 -4.22 4.78
N ILE A 213 9.44 -5.29 4.98
CA ILE A 213 9.21 -5.87 6.31
C ILE A 213 10.51 -6.37 6.93
N THR A 214 10.76 -5.96 8.17
CA THR A 214 11.92 -6.41 8.94
C THR A 214 11.54 -7.43 9.99
N GLY A 215 12.40 -8.43 10.17
CA GLY A 215 12.18 -9.52 11.12
C GLY A 215 11.08 -10.49 10.67
N HIS A 216 10.47 -11.14 11.66
CA HIS A 216 9.39 -12.11 11.46
C HIS A 216 8.21 -11.70 12.35
N PRO A 217 7.32 -10.80 11.91
CA PRO A 217 6.11 -10.48 12.68
C PRO A 217 5.29 -11.73 12.96
N ASP A 218 4.71 -11.83 14.17
CA ASP A 218 3.91 -13.00 14.57
C ASP A 218 2.70 -13.21 13.64
N TRP A 219 2.10 -12.11 13.18
CA TRP A 219 0.96 -12.12 12.26
C TRP A 219 1.13 -11.09 11.14
N VAL A 220 0.76 -11.52 9.94
CA VAL A 220 0.80 -10.67 8.73
C VAL A 220 -0.49 -10.80 7.93
N MET A 221 -0.84 -9.72 7.21
CA MET A 221 -1.76 -9.76 6.07
C MET A 221 -0.98 -9.57 4.79
N THR A 222 -1.42 -10.19 3.71
CA THR A 222 -0.81 -10.07 2.39
C THR A 222 -1.84 -9.74 1.32
N ALA A 223 -1.50 -8.86 0.39
CA ALA A 223 -2.38 -8.54 -0.73
C ALA A 223 -2.39 -9.65 -1.79
N GLU A 224 -1.26 -10.34 -1.97
CA GLU A 224 -1.08 -11.32 -3.04
C GLU A 224 -0.17 -12.46 -2.59
N LEU A 225 -0.54 -13.69 -2.98
CA LEU A 225 0.32 -14.86 -2.91
C LEU A 225 0.73 -15.26 -4.34
N VAL A 226 2.03 -15.32 -4.59
CA VAL A 226 2.60 -15.62 -5.91
C VAL A 226 3.41 -16.90 -5.83
N GLU A 227 3.04 -17.88 -6.64
CA GLU A 227 3.76 -19.14 -6.77
C GLU A 227 4.91 -19.00 -7.78
N THR A 228 6.12 -19.35 -7.33
CA THR A 228 7.31 -19.45 -8.17
C THR A 228 7.99 -20.79 -7.86
N SER A 229 9.23 -20.81 -7.35
CA SER A 229 9.86 -22.01 -6.76
C SER A 229 9.23 -22.39 -5.41
N ARG A 230 8.61 -21.44 -4.75
CA ARG A 230 7.79 -21.54 -3.53
C ARG A 230 6.72 -20.46 -3.57
N LEU A 231 5.81 -20.50 -2.59
CA LEU A 231 4.78 -19.48 -2.45
C LEU A 231 5.33 -18.26 -1.70
N PHE A 232 5.22 -17.09 -2.32
CA PHE A 232 5.65 -15.81 -1.74
C PHE A 232 4.47 -14.88 -1.50
N ALA A 233 4.46 -14.25 -0.32
CA ALA A 233 3.57 -13.14 -0.01
C ALA A 233 4.17 -11.83 -0.52
N ARG A 234 3.42 -11.10 -1.34
CA ARG A 234 3.75 -9.76 -1.81
C ARG A 234 2.82 -8.74 -1.20
N THR A 235 3.38 -7.56 -0.93
CA THR A 235 2.68 -6.46 -0.28
C THR A 235 2.09 -6.90 1.05
N VAL A 236 2.94 -6.91 2.05
CA VAL A 236 2.70 -7.48 3.36
C VAL A 236 2.65 -6.37 4.41
N ALA A 237 1.82 -6.52 5.41
CA ALA A 237 1.90 -5.73 6.64
C ALA A 237 1.77 -6.61 7.88
N ARG A 238 2.47 -6.21 8.93
CA ARG A 238 2.25 -6.69 10.28
C ARG A 238 0.83 -6.33 10.72
N ILE A 239 0.15 -7.27 11.37
CA ILE A 239 -1.15 -7.02 12.00
C ILE A 239 -1.14 -7.44 13.46
N ARG A 240 -2.14 -6.95 14.20
CA ARG A 240 -2.42 -7.41 15.56
C ARG A 240 -3.57 -8.42 15.52
N PRO A 241 -3.43 -9.58 16.16
CA PRO A 241 -4.47 -10.63 16.14
C PRO A 241 -5.84 -10.12 16.63
N GLU A 242 -5.85 -9.20 17.59
CA GLU A 242 -7.07 -8.62 18.16
C GLU A 242 -7.90 -7.78 17.16
N TRP A 243 -7.33 -7.44 16.00
CA TRP A 243 -8.09 -6.78 14.93
C TRP A 243 -8.94 -7.74 14.11
N VAL A 244 -8.56 -9.02 14.09
CA VAL A 244 -9.17 -10.02 13.20
C VAL A 244 -10.56 -10.42 13.67
N GLU A 245 -10.73 -10.70 14.97
CA GLU A 245 -11.99 -11.22 15.50
C GLU A 245 -13.20 -10.27 15.33
N PRO A 246 -13.10 -8.95 15.65
CA PRO A 246 -14.21 -8.02 15.41
C PRO A 246 -14.60 -7.96 13.94
N LEU A 247 -13.62 -7.86 13.04
CA LEU A 247 -13.86 -7.75 11.60
C LEU A 247 -14.44 -9.03 11.00
N ALA A 248 -14.06 -10.19 11.52
CA ALA A 248 -14.63 -11.47 11.09
C ALA A 248 -16.09 -11.62 11.53
N LYS A 249 -16.47 -11.12 12.72
CA LYS A 249 -17.88 -11.13 13.18
C LYS A 249 -18.77 -10.27 12.30
N ASP A 250 -18.31 -9.10 11.85
CA ASP A 250 -19.08 -8.20 10.98
C ASP A 250 -19.34 -8.80 9.59
N LEU A 251 -18.54 -9.81 9.18
CA LEU A 251 -18.75 -10.53 7.92
C LEU A 251 -19.78 -11.66 8.02
N LEU A 252 -20.07 -12.13 9.23
CA LEU A 252 -20.99 -13.27 9.49
C LEU A 252 -22.40 -12.82 9.82
N ASN A 253 -22.64 -11.52 10.00
CA ASN A 253 -23.94 -10.89 10.22
C ASN A 253 -24.43 -10.20 8.94
#